data_808e0bdc79dd73edd39bb4982ba7c47e
#
_entry.id   808e0bdc79dd73edd39bb4982ba7c47e
#
_cell.length_a   1.000
_cell.length_b   1.000
_cell.length_c   1.000
_cell.angle_alpha   90.00
_cell.angle_beta   90.00
_cell.angle_gamma   90.00
#
_symmetry.space_group_name_H-M   'P 1'
#
loop_
_entity.id
_entity.type
_entity.pdbx_description
1 polymer ?
#
loop_
_entity_poly.entity_id
_entity_poly.type
_entity_poly.pdbx_seq_one_letter_code
_entity_poly.pdbx_strand_id
1 'polypeptide(L)'
;MKSRLPYLLPLGLFLVLALYFAVGLTKDPKIIPSALIDKPAPEFTLPPVAGGKTPGFATADLKKGRVSVVNVFASWCVPCRAEHPEINKLAKMGIVPVYGLNYKDTPQAARAWLDKLGDNYTATGADESGRVGIDWGVYGVPETFIVDGTGRIRFKHVGPIVGDKLETEILPLIRSIQGTGK
;
A
#
# COMPACT_ATOMS: atom_id res chain seq x y z
N MET A 1 55.02 -8.70 32.25
CA MET A 1 53.61 -9.03 31.95
C MET A 1 53.24 -8.34 30.64
N LYS A 2 53.12 -9.09 29.55
CA LYS A 2 52.69 -8.51 28.25
C LYS A 2 51.22 -8.05 28.40
N SER A 3 50.95 -6.76 28.13
CA SER A 3 49.60 -6.20 28.19
C SER A 3 48.67 -6.99 27.27
N ARG A 4 47.53 -7.46 27.81
CA ARG A 4 46.48 -8.13 27.03
C ARG A 4 45.51 -7.12 26.37
N LEU A 5 45.76 -5.84 26.61
CA LEU A 5 44.94 -4.73 26.12
C LEU A 5 44.70 -4.73 24.58
N PRO A 6 45.75 -5.02 23.72
CA PRO A 6 45.55 -5.04 22.27
C PRO A 6 44.58 -6.12 21.77
N TYR A 7 44.36 -7.17 22.56
CA TYR A 7 43.39 -8.22 22.22
C TYR A 7 41.97 -7.96 22.79
N LEU A 8 41.89 -7.19 23.88
CA LEU A 8 40.61 -6.84 24.50
C LEU A 8 39.86 -5.75 23.71
N LEU A 9 40.58 -4.86 23.04
CA LEU A 9 40.02 -3.75 22.30
C LEU A 9 39.15 -4.22 21.07
N PRO A 10 39.65 -5.11 20.19
CA PRO A 10 38.84 -5.64 19.10
C PRO A 10 37.70 -6.53 19.60
N LEU A 11 37.87 -7.27 20.70
CA LEU A 11 36.79 -8.05 21.30
C LEU A 11 35.69 -7.14 21.84
N GLY A 12 36.07 -6.06 22.55
CA GLY A 12 35.06 -5.07 23.03
C GLY A 12 34.31 -4.42 21.89
N LEU A 13 35.00 -4.01 20.82
CA LEU A 13 34.36 -3.44 19.63
C LEU A 13 33.39 -4.44 18.97
N PHE A 14 33.82 -5.70 18.85
CA PHE A 14 32.97 -6.75 18.30
C PHE A 14 31.67 -6.95 19.11
N LEU A 15 31.78 -6.99 20.45
CA LEU A 15 30.63 -7.15 21.34
C LEU A 15 29.67 -5.97 21.25
N VAL A 16 30.19 -4.73 21.15
CA VAL A 16 29.36 -3.54 20.95
C VAL A 16 28.61 -3.59 19.62
N LEU A 17 29.32 -3.96 18.53
CA LEU A 17 28.68 -4.11 17.22
C LEU A 17 27.66 -5.24 17.20
N ALA A 18 27.98 -6.38 17.80
CA ALA A 18 27.06 -7.51 17.90
C ALA A 18 25.78 -7.13 18.65
N LEU A 19 25.89 -6.41 19.76
CA LEU A 19 24.76 -5.91 20.51
C LEU A 19 23.92 -4.89 19.69
N TYR A 20 24.61 -3.98 19.01
CA TYR A 20 23.95 -2.99 18.14
C TYR A 20 23.13 -3.67 17.02
N PHE A 21 23.70 -4.67 16.35
CA PHE A 21 22.99 -5.43 15.32
C PHE A 21 21.88 -6.30 15.91
N ALA A 22 22.10 -6.93 17.07
CA ALA A 22 21.06 -7.69 17.74
C ALA A 22 19.82 -6.82 18.05
N VAL A 23 20.04 -5.61 18.56
CA VAL A 23 18.94 -4.63 18.77
C VAL A 23 18.35 -4.16 17.44
N GLY A 24 19.17 -3.97 16.41
CA GLY A 24 18.70 -3.61 15.07
C GLY A 24 17.77 -4.65 14.45
N LEU A 25 18.08 -5.93 14.63
CA LEU A 25 17.28 -7.04 14.11
C LEU A 25 15.92 -7.21 14.81
N THR A 26 15.72 -6.62 15.97
CA THR A 26 14.40 -6.62 16.65
C THR A 26 13.44 -5.56 16.11
N LYS A 27 13.95 -4.61 15.32
CA LYS A 27 13.11 -3.58 14.68
C LYS A 27 12.56 -4.13 13.37
N ASP A 28 11.26 -3.94 13.13
CA ASP A 28 10.64 -4.35 11.87
C ASP A 28 11.10 -3.41 10.73
N PRO A 29 11.92 -3.89 9.77
CA PRO A 29 12.42 -3.07 8.68
C PRO A 29 11.35 -2.74 7.64
N LYS A 30 10.17 -3.35 7.73
CA LYS A 30 9.07 -3.18 6.77
C LYS A 30 8.31 -1.88 6.96
N ILE A 31 8.46 -1.21 8.12
CA ILE A 31 7.79 0.07 8.39
C ILE A 31 8.69 1.20 7.91
N ILE A 32 8.74 1.43 6.61
CA ILE A 32 9.32 2.67 6.07
C ILE A 32 8.17 3.69 6.03
N PRO A 33 8.22 4.75 6.88
CA PRO A 33 7.20 5.79 6.83
C PRO A 33 7.15 6.39 5.42
N SER A 34 5.98 6.42 4.81
CA SER A 34 5.84 7.05 3.49
C SER A 34 6.08 8.55 3.62
N ALA A 35 6.99 9.09 2.81
CA ALA A 35 7.23 10.52 2.73
C ALA A 35 6.01 11.31 2.22
N LEU A 36 4.98 10.62 1.74
CA LEU A 36 3.75 11.20 1.18
C LEU A 36 2.62 11.29 2.22
N ILE A 37 2.81 10.85 3.45
CA ILE A 37 1.80 11.05 4.51
C ILE A 37 1.56 12.54 4.71
N ASP A 38 0.29 12.94 4.76
CA ASP A 38 -0.21 14.30 4.83
C ASP A 38 0.19 15.19 3.64
N LYS A 39 0.62 14.58 2.53
CA LYS A 39 0.87 15.28 1.27
C LYS A 39 -0.28 15.05 0.27
N PRO A 40 -0.49 15.99 -0.67
CA PRO A 40 -1.37 15.73 -1.80
C PRO A 40 -0.90 14.49 -2.57
N ALA A 41 -1.85 13.65 -2.97
CA ALA A 41 -1.53 12.55 -3.88
C ALA A 41 -0.91 13.09 -5.17
N PRO A 42 0.14 12.47 -5.70
CA PRO A 42 0.72 12.85 -6.99
C PRO A 42 -0.34 12.88 -8.10
N GLU A 43 -0.19 13.81 -9.03
CA GLU A 43 -1.12 13.95 -10.16
C GLU A 43 -0.90 12.82 -11.16
N PHE A 44 -1.99 12.17 -11.55
CA PHE A 44 -1.98 11.11 -12.55
C PHE A 44 -3.33 10.99 -13.25
N THR A 45 -3.31 10.31 -14.39
CA THR A 45 -4.50 9.80 -15.09
C THR A 45 -4.16 8.43 -15.64
N LEU A 46 -4.89 7.40 -15.23
CA LEU A 46 -4.73 6.03 -15.68
C LEU A 46 -5.91 5.58 -16.53
N PRO A 47 -5.65 4.96 -17.69
CA PRO A 47 -6.69 4.33 -18.48
C PRO A 47 -7.29 3.13 -17.72
N PRO A 48 -8.50 2.65 -18.10
CA PRO A 48 -9.03 1.41 -17.56
C PRO A 48 -8.16 0.21 -17.93
N VAL A 49 -8.22 -0.85 -17.14
CA VAL A 49 -7.68 -2.14 -17.56
C VAL A 49 -8.46 -2.59 -18.80
N ALA A 50 -7.76 -2.85 -19.91
CA ALA A 50 -8.38 -3.17 -21.20
C ALA A 50 -9.33 -4.37 -21.08
N GLY A 51 -10.53 -4.25 -21.66
CA GLY A 51 -11.60 -5.24 -21.53
C GLY A 51 -12.28 -5.27 -20.15
N GLY A 52 -11.91 -4.33 -19.25
CA GLY A 52 -12.49 -4.20 -17.92
C GLY A 52 -13.91 -3.61 -17.95
N LYS A 53 -14.64 -3.85 -16.85
CA LYS A 53 -16.00 -3.30 -16.65
C LYS A 53 -15.96 -1.96 -15.91
N THR A 54 -14.88 -1.69 -15.18
CA THR A 54 -14.68 -0.47 -14.40
C THR A 54 -13.91 0.57 -15.24
N PRO A 55 -14.20 1.86 -15.08
CA PRO A 55 -13.44 2.92 -15.73
C PRO A 55 -12.01 3.01 -15.18
N GLY A 56 -11.13 3.72 -15.88
CA GLY A 56 -9.90 4.25 -15.31
C GLY A 56 -10.16 5.34 -14.29
N PHE A 57 -9.13 5.84 -13.62
CA PHE A 57 -9.28 6.93 -12.67
C PHE A 57 -8.07 7.88 -12.66
N ALA A 58 -8.29 9.04 -12.08
CA ALA A 58 -7.30 10.11 -11.98
C ALA A 58 -7.26 10.69 -10.57
N THR A 59 -6.24 11.50 -10.27
CA THR A 59 -6.16 12.23 -8.99
C THR A 59 -7.41 13.04 -8.69
N ALA A 60 -8.09 13.57 -9.72
CA ALA A 60 -9.34 14.32 -9.56
C ALA A 60 -10.46 13.49 -8.91
N ASP A 61 -10.47 12.16 -9.12
CA ASP A 61 -11.45 11.27 -8.51
C ASP A 61 -11.27 11.13 -6.99
N LEU A 62 -10.04 11.36 -6.51
CA LEU A 62 -9.70 11.32 -5.09
C LEU A 62 -10.02 12.64 -4.36
N LYS A 63 -10.34 13.72 -5.11
CA LYS A 63 -10.64 15.07 -4.58
C LYS A 63 -12.13 15.38 -4.53
N LYS A 64 -13.00 14.36 -4.46
CA LYS A 64 -14.47 14.52 -4.51
C LYS A 64 -15.12 14.73 -3.13
N GLY A 65 -14.38 15.23 -2.13
CA GLY A 65 -14.93 15.58 -0.82
C GLY A 65 -15.21 14.37 0.09
N ARG A 66 -14.76 13.18 -0.25
CA ARG A 66 -14.96 11.97 0.56
C ARG A 66 -13.69 11.13 0.64
N VAL A 67 -13.52 10.46 1.78
CA VAL A 67 -12.41 9.51 1.98
C VAL A 67 -12.50 8.40 0.94
N SER A 68 -11.37 7.98 0.43
CA SER A 68 -11.23 6.92 -0.56
C SER A 68 -10.08 5.99 -0.22
N VAL A 69 -10.13 4.77 -0.75
CA VAL A 69 -9.05 3.78 -0.63
C VAL A 69 -8.47 3.52 -2.02
N VAL A 70 -7.15 3.52 -2.13
CA VAL A 70 -6.42 3.11 -3.34
C VAL A 70 -5.60 1.88 -2.99
N ASN A 71 -5.97 0.75 -3.58
CA ASN A 71 -5.27 -0.53 -3.42
C ASN A 71 -4.40 -0.78 -4.65
N VAL A 72 -3.10 -0.98 -4.42
CA VAL A 72 -2.11 -1.26 -5.47
C VAL A 72 -1.90 -2.75 -5.55
N PHE A 73 -2.19 -3.33 -6.70
CA PHE A 73 -2.16 -4.76 -6.92
C PHE A 73 -1.58 -5.14 -8.28
N ALA A 74 -1.26 -6.43 -8.45
CA ALA A 74 -0.88 -6.99 -9.74
C ALA A 74 -1.32 -8.46 -9.85
N SER A 75 -1.52 -8.96 -11.06
CA SER A 75 -1.92 -10.37 -11.30
C SER A 75 -0.84 -11.36 -10.89
N TRP A 76 0.42 -11.00 -11.03
CA TRP A 76 1.60 -11.79 -10.66
C TRP A 76 1.89 -11.81 -9.14
N CYS A 77 1.19 -10.99 -8.37
CA CYS A 77 1.41 -10.82 -6.94
C CYS A 77 0.63 -11.87 -6.13
N VAL A 78 1.31 -12.84 -5.55
CA VAL A 78 0.68 -13.89 -4.72
C VAL A 78 0.01 -13.32 -3.46
N PRO A 79 0.63 -12.41 -2.67
CA PRO A 79 -0.03 -11.79 -1.51
C PRO A 79 -1.26 -10.96 -1.88
N CYS A 80 -1.28 -10.32 -3.07
CA CYS A 80 -2.45 -9.58 -3.54
C CYS A 80 -3.66 -10.50 -3.73
N ARG A 81 -3.43 -11.75 -4.16
CA ARG A 81 -4.49 -12.75 -4.27
C ARG A 81 -5.07 -13.12 -2.90
N ALA A 82 -4.22 -13.16 -1.87
CA ALA A 82 -4.65 -13.49 -0.51
C ALA A 82 -5.50 -12.38 0.11
N GLU A 83 -5.20 -11.10 -0.17
CA GLU A 83 -5.96 -9.96 0.38
C GLU A 83 -7.24 -9.63 -0.41
N HIS A 84 -7.30 -10.01 -1.69
CA HIS A 84 -8.36 -9.55 -2.60
C HIS A 84 -9.80 -9.82 -2.10
N PRO A 85 -10.11 -10.93 -1.40
CA PRO A 85 -11.41 -11.10 -0.76
C PRO A 85 -11.77 -9.98 0.22
N GLU A 86 -10.81 -9.50 1.02
CA GLU A 86 -11.03 -8.42 1.98
C GLU A 86 -11.21 -7.07 1.27
N ILE A 87 -10.46 -6.82 0.19
CA ILE A 87 -10.66 -5.64 -0.66
C ILE A 87 -12.04 -5.65 -1.31
N ASN A 88 -12.47 -6.79 -1.84
CA ASN A 88 -13.81 -6.96 -2.40
C ASN A 88 -14.90 -6.76 -1.34
N LYS A 89 -14.69 -7.23 -0.11
CA LYS A 89 -15.59 -7.02 1.02
C LYS A 89 -15.71 -5.54 1.35
N LEU A 90 -14.59 -4.82 1.48
CA LEU A 90 -14.56 -3.38 1.71
C LEU A 90 -15.31 -2.60 0.62
N ALA A 91 -15.06 -2.93 -0.65
CA ALA A 91 -15.74 -2.30 -1.77
C ALA A 91 -17.27 -2.53 -1.75
N LYS A 92 -17.72 -3.74 -1.43
CA LYS A 92 -19.14 -4.10 -1.32
C LYS A 92 -19.83 -3.42 -0.13
N MET A 93 -19.12 -3.04 0.93
CA MET A 93 -19.69 -2.28 2.05
C MET A 93 -20.18 -0.89 1.60
N GLY A 94 -19.63 -0.32 0.52
CA GLY A 94 -20.05 0.97 -0.03
C GLY A 94 -19.79 2.18 0.87
N ILE A 95 -19.02 2.02 1.94
CA ILE A 95 -18.73 3.10 2.91
C ILE A 95 -17.74 4.12 2.36
N VAL A 96 -16.84 3.67 1.49
CA VAL A 96 -15.87 4.50 0.76
C VAL A 96 -15.70 3.95 -0.66
N PRO A 97 -15.36 4.79 -1.66
CA PRO A 97 -14.92 4.29 -2.95
C PRO A 97 -13.57 3.57 -2.79
N VAL A 98 -13.44 2.43 -3.45
CA VAL A 98 -12.20 1.65 -3.49
C VAL A 98 -11.70 1.63 -4.93
N TYR A 99 -10.53 2.20 -5.15
CA TYR A 99 -9.86 2.28 -6.45
C TYR A 99 -8.76 1.23 -6.53
N GLY A 100 -8.65 0.55 -7.67
CA GLY A 100 -7.59 -0.40 -7.96
C GLY A 100 -6.52 0.23 -8.84
N LEU A 101 -5.27 0.28 -8.38
CA LEU A 101 -4.11 0.64 -9.18
C LEU A 101 -3.39 -0.65 -9.59
N ASN A 102 -3.57 -1.04 -10.85
CA ASN A 102 -2.92 -2.24 -11.38
C ASN A 102 -1.49 -1.92 -11.83
N TYR A 103 -0.52 -2.43 -11.09
CA TYR A 103 0.88 -2.02 -11.16
C TYR A 103 1.73 -2.99 -11.97
N LYS A 104 2.42 -2.48 -13.00
CA LYS A 104 3.38 -3.23 -13.84
C LYS A 104 2.84 -4.58 -14.30
N ASP A 105 1.66 -4.58 -14.87
CA ASP A 105 0.94 -5.77 -15.30
C ASP A 105 0.59 -5.68 -16.78
N THR A 106 0.31 -6.82 -17.41
CA THR A 106 -0.23 -6.81 -18.76
C THR A 106 -1.76 -6.71 -18.70
N PRO A 107 -2.40 -6.00 -19.66
CA PRO A 107 -3.85 -5.85 -19.68
C PRO A 107 -4.59 -7.19 -19.65
N GLN A 108 -4.09 -8.20 -20.38
CA GLN A 108 -4.68 -9.52 -20.46
C GLN A 108 -4.62 -10.27 -19.12
N ALA A 109 -3.45 -10.24 -18.45
CA ALA A 109 -3.27 -10.90 -17.16
C ALA A 109 -4.08 -10.22 -16.06
N ALA A 110 -4.07 -8.89 -16.02
CA ALA A 110 -4.88 -8.10 -15.10
C ALA A 110 -6.38 -8.41 -15.27
N ARG A 111 -6.86 -8.45 -16.54
CA ARG A 111 -8.27 -8.74 -16.83
C ARG A 111 -8.66 -10.16 -16.39
N ALA A 112 -7.87 -11.17 -16.77
CA ALA A 112 -8.14 -12.55 -16.38
C ALA A 112 -8.15 -12.73 -14.86
N TRP A 113 -7.28 -12.00 -14.15
CA TRP A 113 -7.20 -12.02 -12.69
C TRP A 113 -8.46 -11.41 -12.05
N LEU A 114 -8.91 -10.24 -12.53
CA LEU A 114 -10.12 -9.55 -12.06
C LEU A 114 -11.39 -10.35 -12.38
N ASP A 115 -11.47 -10.97 -13.55
CA ASP A 115 -12.61 -11.82 -13.93
C ASP A 115 -12.72 -13.04 -13.02
N LYS A 116 -11.59 -13.62 -12.64
CA LYS A 116 -11.53 -14.82 -11.79
C LYS A 116 -11.83 -14.52 -10.32
N LEU A 117 -11.32 -13.41 -9.79
CA LEU A 117 -11.35 -13.12 -8.36
C LEU A 117 -12.38 -12.06 -7.96
N GLY A 118 -12.99 -11.41 -8.94
CA GLY A 118 -13.97 -10.34 -8.76
C GLY A 118 -13.36 -8.94 -8.98
N ASP A 119 -14.14 -8.08 -9.62
CA ASP A 119 -13.83 -6.69 -9.92
C ASP A 119 -14.89 -5.80 -9.25
N ASN A 120 -14.72 -5.56 -7.95
CA ASN A 120 -15.64 -4.74 -7.16
C ASN A 120 -15.10 -3.33 -6.90
N TYR A 121 -14.00 -2.96 -7.57
CA TYR A 121 -13.46 -1.60 -7.50
C TYR A 121 -14.46 -0.58 -8.08
N THR A 122 -14.45 0.62 -7.53
CA THR A 122 -15.16 1.77 -8.11
C THR A 122 -14.60 2.13 -9.49
N ALA A 123 -13.28 2.05 -9.62
CA ALA A 123 -12.55 2.21 -10.87
C ALA A 123 -11.20 1.50 -10.77
N THR A 124 -10.65 1.06 -11.91
CA THR A 124 -9.37 0.35 -11.97
C THR A 124 -8.48 0.95 -13.03
N GLY A 125 -7.36 1.54 -12.61
CA GLY A 125 -6.40 2.18 -13.50
C GLY A 125 -5.25 1.23 -13.85
N ALA A 126 -4.89 1.15 -15.13
CA ALA A 126 -3.77 0.36 -15.63
C ALA A 126 -2.48 1.20 -15.62
N ASP A 127 -1.57 0.91 -14.70
CA ASP A 127 -0.22 1.49 -14.62
C ASP A 127 0.81 0.48 -15.16
N GLU A 128 0.74 0.20 -16.46
CA GLU A 128 1.60 -0.79 -17.12
C GLU A 128 3.09 -0.44 -16.96
N SER A 129 3.44 0.84 -17.03
CA SER A 129 4.81 1.32 -16.84
C SER A 129 5.28 1.28 -15.39
N GLY A 130 4.35 1.30 -14.44
CA GLY A 130 4.60 1.44 -13.01
C GLY A 130 5.00 2.86 -12.59
N ARG A 131 4.85 3.85 -13.47
CA ARG A 131 5.27 5.23 -13.19
C ARG A 131 4.45 5.86 -12.07
N VAL A 132 3.13 5.68 -12.11
CA VAL A 132 2.24 6.22 -11.07
C VAL A 132 2.54 5.56 -9.72
N GLY A 133 2.72 4.24 -9.68
CA GLY A 133 3.13 3.56 -8.46
C GLY A 133 4.45 4.09 -7.89
N ILE A 134 5.45 4.37 -8.74
CA ILE A 134 6.74 4.96 -8.33
C ILE A 134 6.50 6.36 -7.73
N ASP A 135 5.73 7.20 -8.37
CA ASP A 135 5.43 8.56 -7.91
C ASP A 135 4.65 8.54 -6.57
N TRP A 136 3.85 7.48 -6.32
CA TRP A 136 3.17 7.22 -5.05
C TRP A 136 4.08 6.58 -3.98
N GLY A 137 5.34 6.34 -4.31
CA GLY A 137 6.30 5.70 -3.40
C GLY A 137 5.97 4.23 -3.13
N VAL A 138 5.35 3.53 -4.10
CA VAL A 138 5.14 2.09 -4.05
C VAL A 138 6.48 1.39 -4.25
N TYR A 139 6.87 0.58 -3.30
CA TYR A 139 8.09 -0.23 -3.37
C TYR A 139 7.82 -1.74 -3.40
N GLY A 140 6.57 -2.13 -3.23
CA GLY A 140 6.11 -3.51 -3.35
C GLY A 140 4.60 -3.58 -3.50
N VAL A 141 4.08 -4.75 -3.85
CA VAL A 141 2.64 -5.00 -3.89
C VAL A 141 2.32 -6.22 -3.02
N PRO A 142 1.20 -6.19 -2.28
CA PRO A 142 0.18 -5.14 -2.27
C PRO A 142 0.55 -3.97 -1.33
N GLU A 143 0.06 -2.80 -1.65
CA GLU A 143 0.02 -1.64 -0.78
C GLU A 143 -1.36 -0.98 -0.85
N THR A 144 -1.83 -0.44 0.28
CA THR A 144 -3.13 0.21 0.34
C THR A 144 -3.00 1.60 0.95
N PHE A 145 -3.52 2.60 0.25
CA PHE A 145 -3.51 3.99 0.68
C PHE A 145 -4.91 4.42 1.08
N ILE A 146 -5.01 5.22 2.16
CA ILE A 146 -6.25 5.93 2.52
C ILE A 146 -6.02 7.40 2.23
N VAL A 147 -6.90 7.96 1.41
CA VAL A 147 -6.85 9.33 0.92
C VAL A 147 -8.09 10.07 1.42
N ASP A 148 -7.90 11.27 1.99
CA ASP A 148 -9.03 12.10 2.44
C ASP A 148 -9.75 12.79 1.27
N GLY A 149 -10.88 13.44 1.57
CA GLY A 149 -11.71 14.08 0.56
C GLY A 149 -11.05 15.26 -0.17
N THR A 150 -9.91 15.75 0.30
CA THR A 150 -9.10 16.79 -0.36
C THR A 150 -8.00 16.20 -1.26
N GLY A 151 -7.87 14.87 -1.29
CA GLY A 151 -6.85 14.16 -2.07
C GLY A 151 -5.50 14.06 -1.36
N ARG A 152 -5.45 14.18 -0.03
CA ARG A 152 -4.23 13.97 0.75
C ARG A 152 -4.13 12.52 1.21
N ILE A 153 -2.94 11.93 1.08
CA ILE A 153 -2.64 10.59 1.59
C ILE A 153 -2.53 10.67 3.11
N ARG A 154 -3.45 10.01 3.81
CA ARG A 154 -3.51 10.00 5.27
C ARG A 154 -2.87 8.77 5.89
N PHE A 155 -2.83 7.69 5.13
CA PHE A 155 -2.26 6.43 5.60
C PHE A 155 -1.78 5.57 4.45
N LYS A 156 -0.75 4.75 4.71
CA LYS A 156 -0.21 3.73 3.82
C LYS A 156 -0.04 2.44 4.59
N HIS A 157 -0.75 1.39 4.17
CA HIS A 157 -0.53 0.03 4.63
C HIS A 157 0.37 -0.70 3.63
N VAL A 158 1.38 -1.38 4.15
CA VAL A 158 2.33 -2.17 3.35
C VAL A 158 2.10 -3.65 3.63
N GLY A 159 1.94 -4.41 2.57
CA GLY A 159 1.64 -5.85 2.64
C GLY A 159 0.14 -6.16 2.62
N PRO A 160 -0.21 -7.45 2.69
CA PRO A 160 -1.59 -7.90 2.50
C PRO A 160 -2.47 -7.61 3.72
N ILE A 161 -3.69 -7.13 3.44
CA ILE A 161 -4.79 -7.02 4.40
C ILE A 161 -5.47 -8.37 4.48
N VAL A 162 -5.13 -9.16 5.49
CA VAL A 162 -5.66 -10.52 5.70
C VAL A 162 -6.06 -10.74 7.15
N GLY A 163 -6.89 -11.74 7.40
CA GLY A 163 -7.40 -12.04 8.74
C GLY A 163 -8.38 -10.97 9.21
N ASP A 164 -8.17 -10.45 10.41
CA ASP A 164 -9.02 -9.44 11.04
C ASP A 164 -8.55 -7.98 10.79
N LYS A 165 -7.47 -7.78 10.03
CA LYS A 165 -6.89 -6.45 9.80
C LYS A 165 -7.86 -5.45 9.16
N LEU A 166 -8.76 -5.93 8.30
CA LEU A 166 -9.77 -5.05 7.72
C LEU A 166 -10.63 -4.43 8.83
N GLU A 167 -11.09 -5.24 9.77
CA GLU A 167 -11.98 -4.83 10.86
C GLU A 167 -11.24 -4.08 11.96
N THR A 168 -10.03 -4.52 12.32
CA THR A 168 -9.30 -4.02 13.48
C THR A 168 -8.42 -2.81 13.18
N GLU A 169 -7.95 -2.65 11.95
CA GLU A 169 -7.04 -1.56 11.57
C GLU A 169 -7.66 -0.61 10.53
N ILE A 170 -8.10 -1.15 9.37
CA ILE A 170 -8.46 -0.33 8.22
C ILE A 170 -9.79 0.39 8.42
N LEU A 171 -10.84 -0.32 8.84
CA LEU A 171 -12.16 0.27 9.04
C LEU A 171 -12.19 1.34 10.14
N PRO A 172 -11.59 1.15 11.34
CA PRO A 172 -11.48 2.19 12.35
C PRO A 172 -10.76 3.44 11.84
N LEU A 173 -9.68 3.26 11.07
CA LEU A 173 -8.91 4.36 10.51
C LEU A 173 -9.71 5.16 9.47
N ILE A 174 -10.41 4.47 8.55
CA ILE A 174 -11.31 5.12 7.59
C ILE A 174 -12.34 5.99 8.33
N ARG A 175 -12.99 5.45 9.37
CA ARG A 175 -13.99 6.18 10.17
C ARG A 175 -13.39 7.39 10.89
N SER A 176 -12.19 7.25 11.43
CA SER A 176 -11.46 8.36 12.08
C SER A 176 -11.21 9.50 11.09
N ILE A 177 -10.70 9.20 9.88
CA ILE A 177 -10.42 10.21 8.86
C ILE A 177 -11.72 10.86 8.37
N GLN A 178 -12.82 10.11 8.23
CA GLN A 178 -14.13 10.65 7.90
C GLN A 178 -14.66 11.62 8.98
N GLY A 179 -14.37 11.33 10.25
CA GLY A 179 -14.78 12.18 11.39
C GLY A 179 -14.00 13.48 11.53
N THR A 180 -12.75 13.52 11.06
CA THR A 180 -11.88 14.72 11.11
C THR A 180 -12.11 15.69 9.94
N GLY A 181 -12.90 15.32 8.95
CA GLY A 181 -13.18 16.11 7.74
C GLY A 181 -14.44 16.99 7.82
N LYS A 182 -14.97 17.24 9.04
CA LYS A 182 -16.09 18.16 9.28
C LYS A 182 -15.60 19.50 9.79
#